data_e4f1e5e815ecce4a36f957ed014de98d
#
_entry.id   e4f1e5e815ecce4a36f957ed014de98d
#
_cell.length_a   1.000
_cell.length_b   1.000
_cell.length_c   1.000
_cell.angle_alpha   90.00
_cell.angle_beta   90.00
_cell.angle_gamma   90.00
#
_symmetry.space_group_name_H-M   'P 1'
#
loop_
_entity.id
_entity.type
_entity.pdbx_description
1 polymer ?
#
loop_
_entity_poly.entity_id
_entity_poly.type
_entity_poly.pdbx_seq_one_letter_code
_entity_poly.pdbx_strand_id
1 'polypeptide(L)'
;AAIYTQDTTWLLQSDMVIAECTCPSLGVGYELAFAECHRIPCHIFYDAAKTQLSAMLKGNPYFHIHPYRTEPELMADLDAILAQ
;
A
#
# COMPACT_ATOMS: atom_id res chain seq x y z
N ALA A 1 -14.64 -8.42 -14.78
CA ALA A 1 -14.33 -8.24 -16.17
C ALA A 1 -12.83 -8.07 -16.38
N ALA A 2 -12.44 -7.54 -17.52
CA ALA A 2 -11.02 -7.50 -17.92
C ALA A 2 -10.11 -6.73 -16.94
N ILE A 3 -10.57 -5.60 -16.42
CA ILE A 3 -9.77 -4.80 -15.47
C ILE A 3 -9.49 -5.59 -14.20
N TYR A 4 -10.51 -6.22 -13.64
CA TYR A 4 -10.35 -7.03 -12.42
C TYR A 4 -9.35 -8.16 -12.65
N THR A 5 -9.49 -8.90 -13.75
CA THR A 5 -8.61 -10.03 -14.07
C THR A 5 -7.17 -9.58 -14.25
N GLN A 6 -6.96 -8.47 -14.95
CA GLN A 6 -5.62 -7.94 -15.20
C GLN A 6 -4.95 -7.50 -13.89
N ASP A 7 -5.66 -6.73 -13.05
CA ASP A 7 -5.11 -6.23 -11.80
C ASP A 7 -4.75 -7.37 -10.84
N THR A 8 -5.63 -8.36 -10.68
CA THR A 8 -5.35 -9.48 -9.79
C THR A 8 -4.21 -10.35 -10.31
N THR A 9 -4.09 -10.50 -11.62
CA THR A 9 -2.96 -11.23 -12.22
C THR A 9 -1.65 -10.51 -11.94
N TRP A 10 -1.60 -9.20 -12.10
CA TRP A 10 -0.41 -8.41 -11.80
C TRP A 10 -0.03 -8.50 -10.33
N LEU A 11 -1.01 -8.42 -9.41
CA LEU A 11 -0.77 -8.56 -7.98
C LEU A 11 -0.13 -9.91 -7.66
N LEU A 12 -0.65 -11.00 -8.23
CA LEU A 12 -0.12 -12.34 -8.01
C LEU A 12 1.31 -12.50 -8.50
N GLN A 13 1.72 -11.70 -9.49
CA GLN A 13 3.08 -11.74 -10.04
C GLN A 13 4.03 -10.79 -9.31
N SER A 14 3.54 -10.00 -8.36
CA SER A 14 4.33 -9.00 -7.66
C SER A 14 5.04 -9.59 -6.46
N ASP A 15 6.27 -9.13 -6.21
CA ASP A 15 7.04 -9.47 -5.01
C ASP A 15 6.64 -8.62 -3.80
N MET A 16 6.12 -7.42 -4.05
CA MET A 16 5.58 -6.53 -3.02
C MET A 16 4.60 -5.54 -3.65
N VAL A 17 3.76 -4.94 -2.81
CA VAL A 17 2.83 -3.89 -3.21
C VAL A 17 3.19 -2.62 -2.44
N ILE A 18 3.29 -1.51 -3.16
CA ILE A 18 3.47 -0.18 -2.57
C ILE A 18 2.23 0.64 -2.91
N ALA A 19 1.54 1.13 -1.89
CA ALA A 19 0.29 1.88 -2.08
C ALA A 19 0.38 3.23 -1.39
N GLU A 20 -0.11 4.27 -2.07
CA GLU A 20 -0.26 5.60 -1.50
C GLU A 20 -1.75 5.80 -1.17
N CYS A 21 -2.06 5.93 0.12
CA CYS A 21 -3.42 5.90 0.63
C CYS A 21 -3.88 7.23 1.22
N THR A 22 -3.29 8.35 0.80
CA THR A 22 -3.72 9.68 1.26
C THR A 22 -5.17 9.95 0.88
N CYS A 23 -5.57 9.55 -0.33
CA CYS A 23 -6.95 9.64 -0.78
C CYS A 23 -7.61 8.27 -0.70
N PRO A 24 -8.69 8.10 0.06
CA PRO A 24 -9.36 6.80 0.16
C PRO A 24 -9.83 6.28 -1.19
N SER A 25 -9.65 4.98 -1.40
CA SER A 25 -10.06 4.31 -2.63
C SER A 25 -10.51 2.89 -2.30
N LEU A 26 -11.72 2.53 -2.74
CA LEU A 26 -12.22 1.18 -2.57
C LEU A 26 -11.38 0.17 -3.35
N GLY A 27 -10.92 0.56 -4.54
CA GLY A 27 -10.07 -0.31 -5.36
C GLY A 27 -8.74 -0.63 -4.69
N VAL A 28 -8.08 0.38 -4.12
CA VAL A 28 -6.82 0.17 -3.40
C VAL A 28 -7.05 -0.71 -2.17
N GLY A 29 -8.12 -0.48 -1.42
CA GLY A 29 -8.45 -1.32 -0.26
C GLY A 29 -8.65 -2.78 -0.66
N TYR A 30 -9.35 -3.03 -1.77
CA TYR A 30 -9.55 -4.37 -2.27
C TYR A 30 -8.22 -5.02 -2.67
N GLU A 31 -7.37 -4.30 -3.36
CA GLU A 31 -6.06 -4.80 -3.78
C GLU A 31 -5.17 -5.14 -2.59
N LEU A 32 -5.19 -4.32 -1.54
CA LEU A 32 -4.43 -4.61 -0.31
C LEU A 32 -4.93 -5.86 0.38
N ALA A 33 -6.25 -6.04 0.49
CA ALA A 33 -6.83 -7.24 1.08
C ALA A 33 -6.50 -8.49 0.26
N PHE A 34 -6.55 -8.38 -1.06
CA PHE A 34 -6.17 -9.46 -1.97
C PHE A 34 -4.70 -9.84 -1.77
N ALA A 35 -3.82 -8.84 -1.69
CA ALA A 35 -2.40 -9.09 -1.47
C ALA A 35 -2.14 -9.76 -0.12
N GLU A 36 -2.83 -9.35 0.92
CA GLU A 36 -2.72 -9.98 2.23
C GLU A 36 -3.13 -11.45 2.18
N CYS A 37 -4.24 -11.75 1.51
CA CYS A 37 -4.71 -13.13 1.35
C CYS A 37 -3.69 -14.02 0.66
N HIS A 38 -2.93 -13.46 -0.27
CA HIS A 38 -1.93 -14.18 -1.06
C HIS A 38 -0.51 -14.03 -0.50
N ARG A 39 -0.36 -13.46 0.70
CA ARG A 39 0.92 -13.30 1.39
C ARG A 39 1.93 -12.44 0.63
N ILE A 40 1.45 -11.44 -0.11
CA ILE A 40 2.31 -10.48 -0.81
C ILE A 40 2.59 -9.32 0.15
N PRO A 41 3.87 -9.00 0.45
CA PRO A 41 4.18 -7.90 1.36
C PRO A 41 3.64 -6.57 0.84
N CYS A 42 3.07 -5.76 1.75
CA CYS A 42 2.47 -4.47 1.40
C CYS A 42 3.08 -3.35 2.23
N HIS A 43 3.51 -2.29 1.55
CA HIS A 43 3.96 -1.05 2.16
C HIS A 43 2.96 0.05 1.85
N ILE A 44 2.39 0.66 2.88
CA ILE A 44 1.36 1.67 2.75
C ILE A 44 1.93 3.02 3.16
N PHE A 45 1.86 3.99 2.25
CA PHE A 45 2.29 5.36 2.49
C PHE A 45 1.07 6.27 2.56
N TYR A 46 1.09 7.25 3.46
CA TYR A 46 0.06 8.27 3.49
C TYR A 46 0.62 9.58 4.05
N ASP A 47 0.08 10.70 3.57
CA ASP A 47 0.45 12.03 4.05
C ASP A 47 -0.27 12.30 5.38
N ALA A 48 0.46 12.20 6.48
CA ALA A 48 -0.09 12.33 7.82
C ALA A 48 -0.56 13.75 8.13
N ALA A 49 -0.15 14.76 7.34
CA ALA A 49 -0.63 16.11 7.49
C ALA A 49 -1.99 16.33 6.83
N LYS A 50 -2.36 15.48 5.86
CA LYS A 50 -3.60 15.64 5.08
C LYS A 50 -4.70 14.68 5.48
N THR A 51 -4.38 13.53 6.05
CA THR A 51 -5.38 12.50 6.32
C THR A 51 -4.99 11.63 7.49
N GLN A 52 -5.97 10.90 8.00
CA GLN A 52 -5.76 9.78 8.91
C GLN A 52 -6.04 8.50 8.13
N LEU A 53 -5.14 7.53 8.25
CA LEU A 53 -5.32 6.26 7.59
C LEU A 53 -6.49 5.49 8.20
N SER A 54 -7.21 4.73 7.37
CA SER A 54 -8.29 3.86 7.83
C SER A 54 -7.81 2.97 8.98
N ALA A 55 -8.63 2.85 10.03
CA ALA A 55 -8.32 1.98 11.17
C ALA A 55 -8.14 0.52 10.76
N MET A 56 -8.83 0.08 9.71
CA MET A 56 -8.71 -1.29 9.20
C MET A 56 -7.33 -1.57 8.62
N LEU A 57 -6.69 -0.57 8.04
CA LEU A 57 -5.33 -0.69 7.53
C LEU A 57 -4.31 -0.46 8.64
N LYS A 58 -4.49 0.64 9.40
CA LYS A 58 -3.54 1.04 10.44
C LYS A 58 -3.41 0.00 11.55
N GLY A 59 -4.52 -0.66 11.89
CA GLY A 59 -4.55 -1.65 12.95
C GLY A 59 -4.12 -3.05 12.52
N ASN A 60 -3.89 -3.28 11.23
CA ASN A 60 -3.52 -4.60 10.74
C ASN A 60 -1.98 -4.75 10.70
N PRO A 61 -1.42 -5.61 11.57
CA PRO A 61 0.05 -5.76 11.64
C PRO A 61 0.69 -6.36 10.38
N TYR A 62 -0.11 -6.89 9.48
CA TYR A 62 0.42 -7.41 8.21
C TYR A 62 1.03 -6.30 7.35
N PHE A 63 0.41 -5.11 7.38
CA PHE A 63 0.85 -4.00 6.53
C PHE A 63 1.98 -3.22 7.18
N HIS A 64 2.97 -2.83 6.38
CA HIS A 64 4.02 -1.91 6.80
C HIS A 64 3.55 -0.48 6.54
N ILE A 65 3.27 0.26 7.60
CA ILE A 65 2.67 1.61 7.51
C ILE A 65 3.77 2.65 7.58
N HIS A 66 3.79 3.56 6.60
CA HIS A 66 4.79 4.61 6.47
C HIS A 66 4.12 5.98 6.41
N PRO A 67 3.83 6.63 7.55
CA PRO A 67 3.35 8.00 7.50
C PRO A 67 4.47 8.94 7.08
N TYR A 68 4.16 9.92 6.24
CA TYR A 68 5.13 10.95 5.87
C TYR A 68 4.47 12.33 5.94
N ARG A 69 5.27 13.38 6.06
CA ARG A 69 4.77 14.76 6.10
C ARG A 69 5.35 15.61 4.99
N THR A 70 6.49 15.19 4.42
CA THR A 70 7.17 15.88 3.34
C THR A 70 7.55 14.91 2.25
N GLU A 71 7.70 15.42 1.04
CA GLU A 71 8.11 14.59 -0.09
C GLU A 71 9.50 13.97 0.11
N PRO A 72 10.51 14.69 0.65
CA PRO A 72 11.79 14.05 0.96
C PRO A 72 11.69 12.85 1.90
N GLU A 73 10.82 12.90 2.91
CA GLU A 73 10.60 11.74 3.79
C GLU A 73 10.04 10.54 3.01
N LEU A 74 9.05 10.79 2.15
CA LEU A 74 8.47 9.76 1.31
C LEU A 74 9.54 9.11 0.43
N MET A 75 10.36 9.91 -0.22
CA MET A 75 11.40 9.40 -1.11
C MET A 75 12.46 8.61 -0.36
N ALA A 76 12.84 9.05 0.84
CA ALA A 76 13.82 8.32 1.66
C ALA A 76 13.29 6.95 2.06
N ASP A 77 12.03 6.85 2.45
CA ASP A 77 11.41 5.59 2.82
C ASP A 77 11.29 4.64 1.63
N LEU A 78 10.91 5.18 0.47
CA LEU A 78 10.84 4.38 -0.77
C LEU A 78 12.22 3.83 -1.14
N ASP A 79 13.25 4.67 -1.07
CA ASP A 79 14.61 4.24 -1.39
C ASP A 79 15.07 3.11 -0.45
N ALA A 80 14.76 3.21 0.83
CA ALA A 80 15.11 2.19 1.81
C ALA A 80 14.41 0.86 1.51
N ILE A 81 13.14 0.91 1.11
CA ILE A 81 12.38 -0.30 0.75
C ILE A 81 12.94 -0.95 -0.51
N LEU A 82 13.23 -0.14 -1.53
CA LEU A 82 13.71 -0.64 -2.81
C LEU A 82 15.15 -1.16 -2.74
N ALA A 83 15.90 -0.74 -1.73
CA ALA A 83 17.28 -1.19 -1.53
C ALA A 83 17.40 -2.54 -0.82
N GLN A 84 16.29 -3.07 -0.31
CA GLN A 84 16.27 -4.36 0.38
C GLN A 84 16.42 -5.54 -0.55
#